data_7dc8b397dd5abfee0eb8fd0a12b48534
#
_entry.id   7dc8b397dd5abfee0eb8fd0a12b48534
#
_cell.length_a   1.000
_cell.length_b   1.000
_cell.length_c   1.000
_cell.angle_alpha   90.00
_cell.angle_beta   90.00
_cell.angle_gamma   90.00
#
_symmetry.space_group_name_H-M   'P 1'
#
loop_
_entity.id
_entity.type
_entity.pdbx_description
1 polymer ?
#
loop_
_entity_poly.entity_id
_entity_poly.type
_entity_poly.pdbx_seq_one_letter_code
_entity_poly.pdbx_strand_id
1 'polypeptide(L)'
;MKIAITGASGKTGFRIVEEATQKGYKVKQIVRDNSIVPENLRDIETIRLSLDDKIALDNALKDVDALIIATGARASIDLTGPARVDALGVYRQLQSCKRVGLKRVILVSSLCTGKLFHPLNFFGLILLWKKLGENLLKTNSFDWTIIRPGGLKETEDNSNEKIYYSK
;
A
#
# COMPACT_ATOMS: atom_id res chain seq x y z
N MET A 1 11.51 13.99 -6.80
CA MET A 1 11.08 13.18 -5.66
C MET A 1 11.08 11.72 -6.11
N LYS A 2 11.67 10.81 -5.31
CA LYS A 2 11.68 9.36 -5.55
C LYS A 2 10.70 8.69 -4.59
N ILE A 3 9.80 7.87 -5.11
CA ILE A 3 8.70 7.26 -4.36
C ILE A 3 8.82 5.73 -4.42
N ALA A 4 8.82 5.07 -3.26
CA ALA A 4 8.65 3.63 -3.21
C ALA A 4 7.16 3.28 -3.12
N ILE A 5 6.72 2.27 -3.85
CA ILE A 5 5.34 1.79 -3.87
C ILE A 5 5.34 0.29 -3.59
N THR A 6 4.81 -0.13 -2.44
CA THR A 6 4.62 -1.55 -2.13
C THR A 6 3.25 -2.04 -2.56
N GLY A 7 3.15 -3.31 -2.92
CA GLY A 7 1.93 -3.85 -3.52
C GLY A 7 1.70 -3.40 -4.96
N ALA A 8 2.76 -2.97 -5.64
CA ALA A 8 2.74 -2.42 -7.00
C ALA A 8 2.16 -3.39 -8.06
N SER A 9 2.22 -4.70 -7.83
CA SER A 9 1.59 -5.70 -8.71
C SER A 9 0.09 -5.92 -8.46
N GLY A 10 -0.49 -5.27 -7.45
CA GLY A 10 -1.93 -5.29 -7.19
C GLY A 10 -2.67 -4.28 -8.05
N LYS A 11 -4.00 -4.47 -8.24
CA LYS A 11 -4.84 -3.60 -9.09
C LYS A 11 -4.71 -2.11 -8.76
N THR A 12 -4.72 -1.74 -7.48
CA THR A 12 -4.56 -0.35 -7.04
C THR A 12 -3.12 0.11 -7.14
N GLY A 13 -2.16 -0.72 -6.66
CA GLY A 13 -0.74 -0.38 -6.69
C GLY A 13 -0.21 -0.15 -8.09
N PHE A 14 -0.63 -0.96 -9.05
CA PHE A 14 -0.32 -0.81 -10.46
C PHE A 14 -0.73 0.58 -10.99
N ARG A 15 -1.98 1.01 -10.74
CA ARG A 15 -2.48 2.33 -11.16
C ARG A 15 -1.72 3.49 -10.51
N ILE A 16 -1.32 3.31 -9.24
CA ILE A 16 -0.50 4.31 -8.55
C ILE A 16 0.88 4.42 -9.20
N VAL A 17 1.49 3.31 -9.61
CA VAL A 17 2.78 3.31 -10.32
C VAL A 17 2.66 4.03 -11.66
N GLU A 18 1.64 3.69 -12.46
CA GLU A 18 1.36 4.36 -13.75
C GLU A 18 1.24 5.87 -13.56
N GLU A 19 0.32 6.31 -12.72
CA GLU A 19 0.03 7.72 -12.49
C GLU A 19 1.24 8.49 -11.96
N ALA A 20 1.97 7.91 -11.00
CA ALA A 20 3.17 8.53 -10.46
C ALA A 20 4.27 8.71 -11.53
N THR A 21 4.43 7.70 -12.40
CA THR A 21 5.41 7.76 -13.49
C THR A 21 5.00 8.80 -14.53
N GLN A 22 3.74 8.85 -14.93
CA GLN A 22 3.20 9.85 -15.86
C GLN A 22 3.38 11.28 -15.34
N LYS A 23 3.26 11.47 -14.01
CA LYS A 23 3.53 12.77 -13.36
C LYS A 23 5.02 13.09 -13.17
N GLY A 24 5.93 12.28 -13.70
CA GLY A 24 7.37 12.51 -13.68
C GLY A 24 8.06 12.19 -12.35
N TYR A 25 7.43 11.47 -11.44
CA TYR A 25 8.11 10.97 -10.25
C TYR A 25 9.06 9.82 -10.61
N LYS A 26 10.20 9.75 -9.93
CA LYS A 26 11.04 8.54 -9.95
C LYS A 26 10.38 7.49 -9.08
N VAL A 27 9.96 6.38 -9.67
CA VAL A 27 9.22 5.34 -8.97
C VAL A 27 10.10 4.11 -8.77
N LYS A 28 10.08 3.57 -7.56
CA LYS A 28 10.61 2.26 -7.20
C LYS A 28 9.44 1.35 -6.82
N GLN A 29 9.09 0.41 -7.68
CA GLN A 29 8.04 -0.55 -7.40
C GLN A 29 8.56 -1.75 -6.62
N ILE A 30 7.92 -2.04 -5.48
CA ILE A 30 8.29 -3.16 -4.61
C ILE A 30 7.21 -4.24 -4.72
N VAL A 31 7.61 -5.41 -5.18
CA VAL A 31 6.72 -6.54 -5.46
C VAL A 31 7.27 -7.82 -4.81
N ARG A 32 6.42 -8.83 -4.63
CA ARG A 32 6.85 -10.16 -4.20
C ARG A 32 7.57 -10.89 -5.33
N ASP A 33 8.45 -11.83 -4.99
CA ASP A 33 9.26 -12.58 -5.96
C ASP A 33 8.45 -13.16 -7.11
N ASN A 34 7.30 -13.77 -6.81
CA ASN A 34 6.43 -14.42 -7.79
C ASN A 34 5.40 -13.48 -8.42
N SER A 35 5.52 -12.15 -8.24
CA SER A 35 4.58 -11.20 -8.82
C SER A 35 4.83 -10.99 -10.31
N ILE A 36 3.75 -10.95 -11.07
CA ILE A 36 3.81 -10.53 -12.48
C ILE A 36 3.77 -9.01 -12.51
N VAL A 37 4.77 -8.41 -13.14
CA VAL A 37 4.80 -6.96 -13.43
C VAL A 37 4.28 -6.79 -14.86
N PRO A 38 3.26 -5.95 -15.06
CA PRO A 38 2.73 -5.66 -16.38
C PRO A 38 3.80 -5.08 -17.32
N GLU A 39 3.62 -5.30 -18.61
CA GLU A 39 4.63 -4.99 -19.62
C GLU A 39 4.96 -3.49 -19.69
N ASN A 40 3.95 -2.64 -19.59
CA ASN A 40 4.08 -1.18 -19.57
C ASN A 40 4.79 -0.62 -18.33
N LEU A 41 5.08 -1.43 -17.31
CA LEU A 41 5.81 -1.04 -16.10
C LEU A 41 7.18 -1.73 -15.97
N ARG A 42 7.63 -2.47 -16.97
CA ARG A 42 8.89 -3.24 -16.92
C ARG A 42 10.12 -2.36 -16.83
N ASP A 43 10.07 -1.17 -17.40
CA ASP A 43 11.18 -0.21 -17.41
C ASP A 43 11.32 0.57 -16.09
N ILE A 44 10.35 0.39 -15.17
CA ILE A 44 10.39 1.03 -13.86
C ILE A 44 11.24 0.20 -12.90
N GLU A 45 12.06 0.90 -12.10
CA GLU A 45 12.91 0.26 -11.08
C GLU A 45 12.08 -0.69 -10.21
N THR A 46 12.34 -2.00 -10.34
CA THR A 46 11.58 -3.05 -9.68
C THR A 46 12.44 -3.77 -8.66
N ILE A 47 12.00 -3.76 -7.40
CA ILE A 47 12.62 -4.53 -6.32
C ILE A 47 11.71 -5.70 -5.97
N ARG A 48 12.26 -6.90 -6.02
CA ARG A 48 11.58 -8.14 -5.63
C ARG A 48 12.04 -8.53 -4.23
N LEU A 49 11.09 -8.59 -3.28
CA LEU A 49 11.40 -8.98 -1.91
C LEU A 49 10.16 -9.49 -1.16
N SER A 50 10.40 -10.24 -0.09
CA SER A 50 9.40 -10.48 0.95
C SER A 50 9.44 -9.34 1.97
N LEU A 51 8.27 -8.87 2.44
CA LEU A 51 8.19 -7.91 3.55
C LEU A 51 8.74 -8.48 4.87
N ASP A 52 9.01 -9.78 4.94
CA ASP A 52 9.67 -10.45 6.05
C ASP A 52 11.18 -10.25 6.04
N ASP A 53 11.76 -9.96 4.88
CA ASP A 53 13.18 -9.66 4.75
C ASP A 53 13.45 -8.21 5.14
N LYS A 54 13.84 -8.07 6.41
CA LYS A 54 14.14 -6.78 7.01
C LYS A 54 15.26 -6.03 6.29
N ILE A 55 16.31 -6.73 5.90
CA ILE A 55 17.51 -6.11 5.29
C ILE A 55 17.17 -5.64 3.88
N ALA A 56 16.53 -6.50 3.07
CA ALA A 56 16.11 -6.14 1.73
C ALA A 56 15.13 -4.95 1.74
N LEU A 57 14.18 -4.93 2.69
CA LEU A 57 13.23 -3.84 2.81
C LEU A 57 13.91 -2.52 3.22
N ASP A 58 14.84 -2.55 4.18
CA ASP A 58 15.61 -1.37 4.59
C ASP A 58 16.43 -0.82 3.40
N ASN A 59 17.09 -1.69 2.64
CA ASN A 59 17.84 -1.29 1.46
C ASN A 59 16.96 -0.71 0.36
N ALA A 60 15.76 -1.26 0.17
CA ALA A 60 14.80 -0.74 -0.80
C ALA A 60 14.28 0.67 -0.46
N LEU A 61 14.26 1.04 0.83
CA LEU A 61 13.71 2.31 1.32
C LEU A 61 14.75 3.39 1.63
N LYS A 62 16.06 3.11 1.58
CA LYS A 62 17.12 4.05 1.98
C LYS A 62 17.17 5.35 1.16
N ASP A 63 16.83 5.28 -0.11
CA ASP A 63 17.05 6.35 -1.09
C ASP A 63 15.74 6.92 -1.65
N VAL A 64 14.65 6.83 -0.90
CA VAL A 64 13.33 7.33 -1.31
C VAL A 64 12.84 8.44 -0.39
N ASP A 65 12.07 9.36 -0.95
CA ASP A 65 11.50 10.49 -0.23
C ASP A 65 10.15 10.16 0.41
N ALA A 66 9.42 9.17 -0.12
CA ALA A 66 8.12 8.75 0.38
C ALA A 66 7.87 7.26 0.12
N LEU A 67 7.09 6.64 1.01
CA LEU A 67 6.54 5.29 0.83
C LEU A 67 5.03 5.35 0.64
N ILE A 68 4.53 4.71 -0.42
CA ILE A 68 3.12 4.44 -0.62
C ILE A 68 2.87 2.95 -0.34
N ILE A 69 2.08 2.67 0.69
CA ILE A 69 1.69 1.31 1.06
C ILE A 69 0.36 1.00 0.38
N ALA A 70 0.41 0.27 -0.73
CA ALA A 70 -0.76 -0.22 -1.46
C ALA A 70 -0.91 -1.75 -1.34
N THR A 71 -0.22 -2.36 -0.36
CA THR A 71 -0.42 -3.78 -0.03
C THR A 71 -1.79 -3.97 0.60
N GLY A 72 -2.48 -5.04 0.21
CA GLY A 72 -3.75 -5.43 0.77
C GLY A 72 -3.99 -6.91 0.55
N ALA A 73 -4.64 -7.57 1.51
CA ALA A 73 -5.04 -8.94 1.34
C ALA A 73 -6.16 -9.03 0.29
N ARG A 74 -6.09 -10.05 -0.56
CA ARG A 74 -7.23 -10.43 -1.40
C ARG A 74 -8.24 -11.18 -0.53
N ALA A 75 -9.53 -10.99 -0.80
CA ALA A 75 -10.56 -11.83 -0.23
C ALA A 75 -10.27 -13.29 -0.62
N SER A 76 -9.98 -14.14 0.35
CA SER A 76 -9.66 -15.55 0.16
C SER A 76 -10.17 -16.36 1.35
N ILE A 77 -10.15 -17.66 1.21
CA ILE A 77 -10.49 -18.60 2.29
C ILE A 77 -9.41 -18.61 3.39
N ASP A 78 -8.21 -18.14 3.09
CA ASP A 78 -7.14 -17.96 4.09
C ASP A 78 -7.47 -16.77 5.01
N LEU A 79 -8.06 -17.06 6.15
CA LEU A 79 -8.47 -16.08 7.16
C LEU A 79 -7.27 -15.40 7.85
N THR A 80 -6.07 -15.93 7.71
CA THR A 80 -4.84 -15.34 8.29
C THR A 80 -4.18 -14.33 7.36
N GLY A 81 -4.48 -14.39 6.07
CA GLY A 81 -3.93 -13.49 5.04
C GLY A 81 -4.10 -12.01 5.38
N PRO A 82 -5.30 -11.54 5.75
CA PRO A 82 -5.52 -10.14 6.12
C PRO A 82 -4.68 -9.68 7.32
N ALA A 83 -4.56 -10.49 8.37
CA ALA A 83 -3.72 -10.17 9.53
C ALA A 83 -2.24 -10.01 9.14
N ARG A 84 -1.75 -10.92 8.29
CA ARG A 84 -0.35 -10.90 7.82
C ARG A 84 -0.04 -9.72 6.90
N VAL A 85 -0.96 -9.34 6.03
CA VAL A 85 -0.74 -8.30 5.01
C VAL A 85 -1.15 -6.92 5.52
N ASP A 86 -2.37 -6.77 6.03
CA ASP A 86 -2.96 -5.48 6.37
C ASP A 86 -2.52 -4.95 7.75
N ALA A 87 -2.05 -5.80 8.66
CA ALA A 87 -1.52 -5.36 9.95
C ALA A 87 -0.01 -5.59 10.05
N LEU A 88 0.45 -6.86 10.00
CA LEU A 88 1.86 -7.18 10.19
C LEU A 88 2.74 -6.65 9.04
N GLY A 89 2.24 -6.72 7.80
CA GLY A 89 2.93 -6.14 6.64
C GLY A 89 3.09 -4.62 6.76
N VAL A 90 2.05 -3.91 7.20
CA VAL A 90 2.14 -2.45 7.48
C VAL A 90 3.14 -2.19 8.60
N TYR A 91 3.05 -2.91 9.72
CA TYR A 91 3.99 -2.77 10.84
C TYR A 91 5.45 -2.91 10.40
N ARG A 92 5.80 -3.95 9.62
CA ARG A 92 7.16 -4.18 9.12
C ARG A 92 7.68 -3.04 8.26
N GLN A 93 6.84 -2.52 7.38
CA GLN A 93 7.17 -1.38 6.53
C GLN A 93 7.41 -0.11 7.35
N LEU A 94 6.58 0.18 8.36
CA LEU A 94 6.76 1.31 9.26
C LEU A 94 8.04 1.18 10.09
N GLN A 95 8.39 -0.04 10.55
CA GLN A 95 9.65 -0.27 11.26
C GLN A 95 10.86 -0.04 10.34
N SER A 96 10.77 -0.43 9.07
CA SER A 96 11.80 -0.15 8.08
C SER A 96 11.95 1.36 7.85
N CYS A 97 10.84 2.08 7.63
CA CYS A 97 10.86 3.54 7.50
C CYS A 97 11.57 4.22 8.68
N LYS A 98 11.30 3.78 9.92
CA LYS A 98 11.99 4.29 11.11
C LYS A 98 13.50 4.07 11.06
N ARG A 99 13.94 2.86 10.70
CA ARG A 99 15.37 2.52 10.67
C ARG A 99 16.13 3.31 9.61
N VAL A 100 15.50 3.59 8.47
CA VAL A 100 16.14 4.35 7.39
C VAL A 100 15.89 5.86 7.46
N GLY A 101 15.11 6.33 8.44
CA GLY A 101 14.80 7.75 8.60
C GLY A 101 13.77 8.32 7.63
N LEU A 102 13.04 7.46 6.91
CA LEU A 102 11.97 7.86 6.01
C LEU A 102 10.73 8.31 6.79
N LYS A 103 10.28 9.56 6.58
CA LYS A 103 9.20 10.15 7.37
C LYS A 103 7.86 10.19 6.63
N ARG A 104 7.86 10.35 5.32
CA ARG A 104 6.62 10.49 4.54
C ARG A 104 6.05 9.13 4.18
N VAL A 105 4.85 8.81 4.70
CA VAL A 105 4.17 7.52 4.47
C VAL A 105 2.71 7.75 4.07
N ILE A 106 2.29 7.12 3.00
CA ILE A 106 0.92 7.15 2.50
C ILE A 106 0.36 5.73 2.54
N LEU A 107 -0.76 5.53 3.24
CA LEU A 107 -1.41 4.22 3.37
C LEU A 107 -2.73 4.19 2.58
N VAL A 108 -2.85 3.24 1.67
CA VAL A 108 -4.10 2.96 0.98
C VAL A 108 -4.92 1.95 1.81
N SER A 109 -5.97 2.45 2.43
CA SER A 109 -6.90 1.71 3.29
C SER A 109 -8.24 1.44 2.58
N SER A 110 -9.37 1.52 3.27
CA SER A 110 -10.72 1.34 2.73
C SER A 110 -11.73 2.22 3.45
N LEU A 111 -12.76 2.71 2.74
CA LEU A 111 -13.81 3.55 3.31
C LEU A 111 -14.55 2.87 4.48
N CYS A 112 -14.77 1.57 4.41
CA CYS A 112 -15.48 0.79 5.45
C CYS A 112 -14.59 0.33 6.61
N THR A 113 -13.36 0.82 6.71
CA THR A 113 -12.41 0.44 7.75
C THR A 113 -12.99 0.67 9.15
N GLY A 114 -12.96 -0.37 10.00
CA GLY A 114 -13.47 -0.34 11.38
C GLY A 114 -14.96 -0.69 11.54
N LYS A 115 -15.71 -0.94 10.47
CA LYS A 115 -17.09 -1.43 10.56
C LYS A 115 -17.11 -2.94 10.80
N LEU A 116 -17.32 -3.38 12.05
CA LEU A 116 -17.30 -4.81 12.44
C LEU A 116 -18.32 -5.68 11.70
N PHE A 117 -19.54 -5.17 11.50
CA PHE A 117 -20.66 -5.92 10.90
C PHE A 117 -20.72 -5.77 9.37
N HIS A 118 -19.63 -5.36 8.71
CA HIS A 118 -19.60 -5.26 7.27
C HIS A 118 -19.33 -6.62 6.62
N PRO A 119 -20.03 -7.00 5.51
CA PRO A 119 -19.85 -8.29 4.85
C PRO A 119 -18.40 -8.68 4.52
N LEU A 120 -17.54 -7.71 4.21
CA LEU A 120 -16.11 -7.96 3.96
C LEU A 120 -15.36 -8.56 5.17
N ASN A 121 -15.88 -8.44 6.38
CA ASN A 121 -15.26 -9.06 7.55
C ASN A 121 -15.51 -10.58 7.63
N PHE A 122 -16.45 -11.15 6.88
CA PHE A 122 -16.56 -12.60 6.74
C PHE A 122 -15.32 -13.24 6.08
N PHE A 123 -14.52 -12.43 5.38
CA PHE A 123 -13.25 -12.86 4.77
C PHE A 123 -12.06 -12.55 5.70
N GLY A 124 -12.08 -13.01 6.93
CA GLY A 124 -10.94 -12.90 7.85
C GLY A 124 -10.75 -11.53 8.49
N LEU A 125 -11.84 -10.80 8.79
CA LEU A 125 -11.80 -9.51 9.49
C LEU A 125 -10.94 -8.45 8.78
N ILE A 126 -10.95 -8.42 7.46
CA ILE A 126 -10.12 -7.54 6.63
C ILE A 126 -10.17 -6.08 7.09
N LEU A 127 -11.38 -5.57 7.38
CA LEU A 127 -11.55 -4.17 7.78
C LEU A 127 -11.01 -3.88 9.19
N LEU A 128 -11.00 -4.89 10.07
CA LEU A 128 -10.41 -4.77 11.39
C LEU A 128 -8.88 -4.67 11.30
N TRP A 129 -8.25 -5.53 10.50
CA TRP A 129 -6.81 -5.52 10.30
C TRP A 129 -6.33 -4.25 9.59
N LYS A 130 -7.11 -3.75 8.63
CA LYS A 130 -6.84 -2.43 8.03
C LYS A 130 -6.91 -1.32 9.07
N LYS A 131 -7.89 -1.36 9.97
CA LYS A 131 -7.99 -0.39 11.06
C LYS A 131 -6.78 -0.43 11.98
N LEU A 132 -6.28 -1.63 12.29
CA LEU A 132 -5.06 -1.78 13.07
C LEU A 132 -3.86 -1.18 12.33
N GLY A 133 -3.69 -1.43 11.03
CA GLY A 133 -2.66 -0.81 10.21
C GLY A 133 -2.71 0.73 10.20
N GLU A 134 -3.92 1.31 10.10
CA GLU A 134 -4.10 2.76 10.22
C GLU A 134 -3.68 3.29 11.61
N ASN A 135 -4.07 2.59 12.68
CA ASN A 135 -3.70 2.99 14.04
C ASN A 135 -2.19 2.92 14.24
N LEU A 136 -1.54 1.86 13.74
CA LEU A 136 -0.08 1.75 13.78
C LEU A 136 0.60 2.94 13.08
N LEU A 137 0.08 3.41 11.96
CA LEU A 137 0.62 4.57 11.26
C LEU A 137 0.41 5.86 12.08
N LYS A 138 -0.79 6.07 12.61
CA LYS A 138 -1.17 7.29 13.36
C LYS A 138 -0.43 7.45 14.69
N THR A 139 -0.12 6.35 15.36
CA THR A 139 0.58 6.37 16.66
C THR A 139 2.09 6.59 16.54
N ASN A 140 2.60 6.68 15.33
CA ASN A 140 4.01 6.91 15.06
C ASN A 140 4.25 8.33 14.52
N SER A 141 5.45 8.86 14.74
CA SER A 141 5.85 10.23 14.33
C SER A 141 6.17 10.32 12.82
N PHE A 142 5.27 9.83 11.98
CA PHE A 142 5.37 9.97 10.52
C PHE A 142 4.59 11.19 10.03
N ASP A 143 5.04 11.79 8.96
CA ASP A 143 4.20 12.63 8.10
C ASP A 143 3.33 11.70 7.24
N TRP A 144 2.12 11.43 7.72
CA TRP A 144 1.28 10.39 7.13
C TRP A 144 0.05 10.95 6.40
N THR A 145 -0.40 10.17 5.44
CA THR A 145 -1.71 10.34 4.79
C THR A 145 -2.38 8.97 4.69
N ILE A 146 -3.65 8.88 5.03
CA ILE A 146 -4.46 7.68 4.85
C ILE A 146 -5.53 7.95 3.80
N ILE A 147 -5.48 7.20 2.71
CA ILE A 147 -6.47 7.26 1.63
C ILE A 147 -7.44 6.10 1.82
N ARG A 148 -8.73 6.40 1.93
CA ARG A 148 -9.79 5.40 2.11
C ARG A 148 -10.71 5.39 0.88
N PRO A 149 -10.33 4.72 -0.20
CA PRO A 149 -11.18 4.62 -1.36
C PRO A 149 -12.45 3.82 -1.04
N GLY A 150 -13.53 4.12 -1.74
CA GLY A 150 -14.74 3.31 -1.79
C GLY A 150 -14.55 2.07 -2.67
N GLY A 151 -15.62 1.61 -3.33
CA GLY A 151 -15.52 0.56 -4.35
C GLY A 151 -14.82 1.09 -5.61
N LEU A 152 -13.60 0.65 -5.83
CA LEU A 152 -12.86 1.00 -7.04
C LEU A 152 -13.43 0.19 -8.22
N LYS A 153 -13.93 0.87 -9.22
CA LYS A 153 -14.38 0.28 -10.49
C LYS A 153 -13.26 0.33 -11.52
N GLU A 154 -13.18 -0.65 -12.39
CA GLU A 154 -12.33 -0.60 -13.58
C GLU A 154 -13.14 0.07 -14.69
N THR A 155 -13.16 1.39 -14.73
CA THR A 155 -13.75 2.18 -15.79
C THR A 155 -12.66 3.00 -16.47
N GLU A 156 -12.83 3.24 -17.77
CA GLU A 156 -12.05 4.25 -18.48
C GLU A 156 -12.36 5.62 -17.88
N ASP A 157 -11.35 6.50 -17.91
CA ASP A 157 -11.28 7.78 -17.20
C ASP A 157 -12.58 8.61 -17.35
N ASN A 158 -13.34 8.71 -16.27
CA ASN A 158 -14.41 9.67 -16.13
C ASN A 158 -13.94 10.81 -15.19
N SER A 159 -13.31 11.82 -15.79
CA SER A 159 -12.73 13.00 -15.15
C SER A 159 -13.70 13.87 -14.31
N ASN A 160 -14.95 13.42 -14.10
CA ASN A 160 -15.99 14.14 -13.39
C ASN A 160 -16.35 13.57 -12.00
N GLU A 161 -15.62 12.59 -11.47
CA GLU A 161 -15.89 12.09 -10.11
C GLU A 161 -15.38 13.09 -9.05
N LYS A 162 -16.30 13.59 -8.23
CA LYS A 162 -15.99 14.47 -7.11
C LYS A 162 -15.26 13.70 -6.01
N ILE A 163 -14.06 14.15 -5.66
CA ILE A 163 -13.29 13.60 -4.53
C ILE A 163 -13.71 14.36 -3.27
N TYR A 164 -14.21 13.63 -2.27
CA TYR A 164 -14.56 14.18 -0.96
C TYR A 164 -13.39 13.98 0.00
N TYR A 165 -12.97 15.09 0.64
CA TYR A 165 -11.96 15.07 1.70
C TYR A 165 -12.65 15.26 3.04
N SER A 166 -12.33 14.43 4.03
CA SER A 166 -12.64 14.69 5.44
C SER A 166 -11.34 15.06 6.18
N LYS A 167 -11.42 16.14 6.94
CA LYS A 167 -10.33 16.53 7.86
C LYS A 167 -10.33 15.68 9.12
#